data_ee139976e550439200dddf4e912644e5
#
_entry.id   ee139976e550439200dddf4e912644e5
#
_cell.length_a   1.000
_cell.length_b   1.000
_cell.length_c   1.000
_cell.angle_alpha   90.00
_cell.angle_beta   90.00
_cell.angle_gamma   90.00
#
_symmetry.space_group_name_H-M   'P 1'
#
loop_
_entity.id
_entity.type
_entity.pdbx_description
1 polymer ?
#
loop_
_entity_poly.entity_id
_entity_poly.type
_entity_poly.pdbx_seq_one_letter_code
_entity_poly.pdbx_strand_id
1 'polypeptide(L)'
;MKRKITILTIAFLSSMLMYANAFAAATGRCGDSITWTLDDSGNLTLSGSGEMWNNGYDDSPFKDYEIRKATVEYGITSIGESAFLGCRGMTELTLPYSVTSIGVNAFECCS
;
A
#
# COMPACT_ATOMS: atom_id res chain seq x y z
N MET A 1 -2.51 -8.33 -30.43
CA MET A 1 -2.78 -7.89 -30.05
C MET A 1 -2.92 -7.97 -29.65
N LYS A 2 -2.90 -7.92 -29.96
CA LYS A 2 -3.07 -7.45 -29.64
C LYS A 2 -3.18 -7.21 -29.20
N ARG A 3 -3.01 -7.35 -29.80
CA ARG A 3 -3.12 -6.63 -29.37
C ARG A 3 -3.12 -6.02 -29.02
N LYS A 4 -2.94 -5.99 -29.47
CA LYS A 4 -2.90 -5.05 -29.07
C LYS A 4 -3.03 -4.34 -28.50
N ILE A 5 -2.63 -4.65 -29.24
CA ILE A 5 -2.74 -3.62 -28.69
C ILE A 5 -2.80 -3.08 -28.15
N THR A 6 -2.41 -3.07 -28.49
CA THR A 6 -2.45 -2.19 -27.92
C THR A 6 -2.48 -1.69 -27.21
N ILE A 7 -2.31 -1.37 -27.69
CA ILE A 7 -2.29 -0.58 -27.01
C ILE A 7 -2.44 -0.07 -26.52
N LEU A 8 -2.17 0.06 -26.90
CA LEU A 8 -2.22 0.75 -26.43
C LEU A 8 -2.55 1.16 -25.91
N THR A 9 -2.22 1.18 -26.34
CA THR A 9 -2.47 1.78 -25.79
C THR A 9 -2.53 1.99 -25.03
N ILE A 10 -2.36 2.27 -25.52
CA ILE A 10 -2.34 2.68 -24.82
C ILE A 10 -2.33 2.95 -24.07
N ALA A 11 -1.92 2.98 -24.89
CA ALA A 11 -1.89 3.42 -24.17
C ALA A 11 -2.10 3.68 -23.55
N PHE A 12 -2.19 3.95 -23.74
CA PHE A 12 -2.41 4.22 -23.14
C PHE A 12 -2.34 4.13 -22.47
N LEU A 13 -1.75 4.17 -23.10
CA LEU A 13 -1.64 4.22 -22.41
C LEU A 13 -1.40 4.24 -21.74
N SER A 14 -0.95 4.35 -22.28
CA SER A 14 -0.73 4.56 -21.49
C SER A 14 -0.51 4.51 -20.80
N SER A 15 -0.12 4.60 -21.22
CA SER A 15 0.06 4.67 -20.39
C SER A 15 0.13 4.30 -19.84
N MET A 16 0.38 4.08 -20.13
CA MET A 16 0.35 3.76 -19.42
C MET A 16 0.75 3.34 -19.15
N LEU A 17 1.12 3.04 -19.43
CA LEU A 17 1.42 2.77 -18.93
C LEU A 17 1.93 2.36 -18.67
N MET A 18 2.41 2.12 -18.87
CA MET A 18 2.67 1.89 -18.41
C MET A 18 3.24 1.50 -18.26
N TYR A 19 3.65 1.18 -18.41
CA TYR A 19 3.79 0.80 -17.96
C TYR A 19 4.13 0.19 -17.68
N ALA A 20 5.21 -0.10 -18.21
CA ALA A 20 5.01 -0.79 -17.66
C ALA A 20 4.48 -0.96 -16.65
N ASN A 21 4.01 -1.11 -16.70
CA ASN A 21 3.45 -1.24 -15.92
C ASN A 21 3.02 -2.12 -14.92
N ALA A 22 3.01 -1.96 -14.21
CA ALA A 22 2.57 -2.90 -13.23
C ALA A 22 1.14 -2.64 -12.87
N PHE A 23 0.33 -3.66 -12.86
CA PHE A 23 -1.04 -3.54 -12.43
C PHE A 23 -1.09 -3.65 -10.92
N ALA A 24 -1.98 -2.90 -10.28
CA ALA A 24 -2.25 -3.10 -8.87
C ALA A 24 -2.98 -4.44 -8.71
N ALA A 25 -2.46 -5.32 -7.85
CA ALA A 25 -3.15 -6.56 -7.50
C ALA A 25 -4.35 -6.25 -6.62
N ALA A 26 -4.26 -5.16 -5.83
CA ALA A 26 -5.35 -4.72 -4.96
C ALA A 26 -5.18 -3.25 -4.67
N THR A 27 -6.26 -2.62 -4.25
CA THR A 27 -6.24 -1.21 -3.87
C THR A 27 -7.37 -0.97 -2.88
N GLY A 28 -7.23 0.10 -2.10
CA GLY A 28 -8.26 0.45 -1.12
C GLY A 28 -7.91 1.74 -0.41
N ARG A 29 -8.60 1.99 0.69
CA ARG A 29 -8.38 3.16 1.52
C ARG A 29 -8.05 2.73 2.93
N CYS A 30 -7.21 3.51 3.59
CA CYS A 30 -6.87 3.25 4.99
C CYS A 30 -6.82 4.54 5.81
N GLY A 31 -7.43 5.59 5.31
CA GLY A 31 -7.62 6.86 5.98
C GLY A 31 -8.60 7.70 5.18
N ASP A 32 -9.06 8.81 5.75
CA ASP A 32 -10.01 9.67 5.04
C ASP A 32 -9.42 10.17 3.73
N SER A 33 -8.11 10.40 3.70
CA SER A 33 -7.41 10.90 2.52
C SER A 33 -6.19 10.05 2.20
N ILE A 34 -6.23 8.76 2.52
CA ILE A 34 -5.11 7.85 2.25
C ILE A 34 -5.63 6.66 1.46
N THR A 35 -4.98 6.42 0.33
CA THR A 35 -5.26 5.24 -0.48
C THR A 35 -4.03 4.35 -0.49
N TRP A 36 -4.23 3.06 -0.72
CA TRP A 36 -3.12 2.13 -0.84
C TRP A 36 -3.26 1.31 -2.11
N THR A 37 -2.13 0.92 -2.65
CA THR A 37 -2.06 0.02 -3.80
C THR A 37 -1.05 -1.07 -3.51
N LEU A 38 -1.34 -2.27 -3.98
CA LEU A 38 -0.49 -3.43 -3.80
C LEU A 38 -0.26 -4.05 -5.16
N ASP A 39 1.00 -4.25 -5.54
CA ASP A 39 1.29 -4.88 -6.82
C ASP A 39 1.46 -6.40 -6.65
N ASP A 40 1.66 -7.11 -7.76
CA ASP A 40 1.77 -8.56 -7.75
C ASP A 40 3.02 -9.06 -7.04
N SER A 41 3.99 -8.20 -6.82
CA SER A 41 5.25 -8.56 -6.17
C SER A 41 5.24 -8.34 -4.66
N GLY A 42 4.12 -7.89 -4.12
CA GLY A 42 4.01 -7.64 -2.69
C GLY A 42 4.48 -6.26 -2.27
N ASN A 43 4.56 -5.32 -3.20
CA ASN A 43 4.93 -3.94 -2.88
C ASN A 43 3.69 -3.13 -2.59
N LEU A 44 3.58 -2.67 -1.35
CA LEU A 44 2.46 -1.87 -0.89
C LEU A 44 2.88 -0.41 -0.84
N THR A 45 2.05 0.48 -1.37
CA THR A 45 2.29 1.91 -1.32
C THR A 45 1.09 2.60 -0.73
N LEU A 46 1.32 3.41 0.31
CA LEU A 46 0.29 4.23 0.92
C LEU A 46 0.54 5.68 0.51
N SER A 47 -0.48 6.31 -0.07
CA SER A 47 -0.38 7.67 -0.61
C SER A 47 -1.50 8.54 -0.06
N GLY A 48 -1.20 9.80 0.15
CA GLY A 48 -2.22 10.75 0.59
C GLY A 48 -1.72 11.59 1.73
N SER A 49 -2.62 11.95 2.63
CA SER A 49 -2.28 12.84 3.74
C SER A 49 -3.14 12.54 4.95
N GLY A 50 -2.62 12.96 6.11
CA GLY A 50 -3.35 12.85 7.37
C GLY A 50 -3.13 11.51 8.05
N GLU A 51 -4.07 11.16 8.91
CA GLU A 51 -3.94 9.99 9.78
C GLU A 51 -4.53 8.75 9.13
N MET A 52 -3.85 7.63 9.33
CA MET A 52 -4.48 6.35 9.01
C MET A 52 -5.60 6.06 10.01
N TRP A 53 -6.59 5.33 9.55
CA TRP A 53 -7.61 4.82 10.47
C TRP A 53 -7.00 3.81 11.43
N ASN A 54 -7.52 3.77 12.64
CA ASN A 54 -7.21 2.70 13.57
C ASN A 54 -8.08 1.49 13.24
N ASN A 55 -7.52 0.31 13.46
CA ASN A 55 -8.19 -0.93 13.13
C ASN A 55 -8.36 -1.75 14.39
N GLY A 56 -9.37 -2.59 14.43
CA GLY A 56 -9.51 -3.55 15.49
C GLY A 56 -8.37 -4.56 15.43
N TYR A 57 -8.11 -5.21 16.55
CA TYR A 57 -7.11 -6.28 16.56
C TYR A 57 -7.54 -7.33 15.55
N ASP A 58 -6.61 -7.73 14.72
CA ASP A 58 -6.86 -8.72 13.66
C ASP A 58 -7.71 -8.19 12.50
N ASP A 59 -7.90 -6.89 12.42
CA ASP A 59 -8.67 -6.25 11.36
C ASP A 59 -7.81 -5.39 10.44
N SER A 60 -6.52 -5.70 10.33
CA SER A 60 -5.64 -4.97 9.41
C SER A 60 -6.22 -4.98 8.00
N PRO A 61 -6.20 -3.85 7.29
CA PRO A 61 -6.66 -3.83 5.89
C PRO A 61 -5.82 -4.71 4.99
N PHE A 62 -4.64 -5.11 5.45
CA PHE A 62 -3.70 -5.89 4.65
C PHE A 62 -3.61 -7.35 5.09
N LYS A 63 -4.49 -7.81 5.98
CA LYS A 63 -4.33 -9.13 6.61
C LYS A 63 -4.44 -10.30 5.63
N ASP A 64 -5.14 -10.11 4.53
CA ASP A 64 -5.36 -11.18 3.56
C ASP A 64 -4.36 -11.15 2.41
N TYR A 65 -3.35 -10.28 2.49
CA TYR A 65 -2.38 -10.09 1.42
C TYR A 65 -0.98 -10.38 1.92
N GLU A 66 -0.14 -10.80 0.99
CA GLU A 66 1.27 -10.99 1.30
C GLU A 66 2.02 -9.72 0.96
N ILE A 67 2.45 -8.99 2.00
CA ILE A 67 3.17 -7.73 1.84
C ILE A 67 4.65 -8.01 2.05
N ARG A 68 5.48 -7.66 1.08
CA ARG A 68 6.93 -7.83 1.18
C ARG A 68 7.63 -6.52 1.50
N LYS A 69 7.16 -5.44 0.91
CA LYS A 69 7.71 -4.09 1.10
C LYS A 69 6.56 -3.13 1.25
N ALA A 70 6.70 -2.20 2.18
CA ALA A 70 5.69 -1.16 2.35
C ALA A 70 6.37 0.20 2.30
N THR A 71 5.79 1.11 1.52
CA THR A 71 6.24 2.48 1.41
C THR A 71 5.11 3.39 1.82
N VAL A 72 5.36 4.21 2.84
CA VAL A 72 4.40 5.21 3.28
C VAL A 72 4.91 6.55 2.77
N GLU A 73 4.11 7.23 1.95
CA GLU A 73 4.55 8.45 1.29
C GLU A 73 4.37 9.66 2.17
N TYR A 74 5.12 10.71 1.87
CA TYR A 74 5.11 11.95 2.63
C TYR A 74 3.70 12.55 2.63
N GLY A 75 3.27 13.07 3.76
CA GLY A 75 1.93 13.61 3.94
C GLY A 75 1.13 12.79 4.95
N ILE A 76 1.43 11.52 5.07
CA ILE A 76 0.77 10.65 6.04
C ILE A 76 1.41 10.89 7.39
N THR A 77 0.59 11.11 8.42
CA THR A 77 1.08 11.58 9.72
C THR A 77 1.05 10.51 10.81
N SER A 78 0.33 9.42 10.60
CA SER A 78 0.30 8.34 11.59
C SER A 78 0.07 7.01 10.94
N ILE A 79 0.60 5.97 11.59
CA ILE A 79 0.29 4.59 11.26
C ILE A 79 -0.77 4.13 12.25
N GLY A 80 -1.87 3.60 11.76
CA GLY A 80 -3.00 3.24 12.61
C GLY A 80 -2.77 2.01 13.46
N GLU A 81 -3.62 1.84 14.45
CA GLU A 81 -3.59 0.64 15.30
C GLU A 81 -3.76 -0.59 14.44
N SER A 82 -2.95 -1.59 14.70
CA SER A 82 -2.99 -2.91 14.05
C SER A 82 -2.84 -2.86 12.53
N ALA A 83 -2.33 -1.74 11.99
CA ALA A 83 -2.32 -1.53 10.53
C ALA A 83 -1.57 -2.63 9.79
N PHE A 84 -0.43 -3.03 10.30
CA PHE A 84 0.41 -4.06 9.67
C PHE A 84 0.50 -5.33 10.52
N LEU A 85 -0.47 -5.55 11.37
CA LEU A 85 -0.47 -6.71 12.25
C LEU A 85 -0.42 -7.98 11.40
N GLY A 86 0.54 -8.84 11.70
CA GLY A 86 0.64 -10.13 11.03
C GLY A 86 1.27 -10.10 9.65
N CYS A 87 1.87 -8.99 9.25
CA CYS A 87 2.54 -8.91 7.95
C CYS A 87 3.91 -9.62 8.01
N ARG A 88 3.88 -10.95 8.13
CA ARG A 88 5.06 -11.73 8.48
C ARG A 88 6.13 -11.77 7.40
N GLY A 89 5.74 -11.57 6.15
CA GLY A 89 6.69 -11.60 5.05
C GLY A 89 7.33 -10.25 4.74
N MET A 90 7.00 -9.21 5.51
CA MET A 90 7.48 -7.87 5.22
C MET A 90 8.95 -7.74 5.60
N THR A 91 9.79 -7.40 4.62
CA THR A 91 11.23 -7.27 4.82
C THR A 91 11.72 -5.83 4.77
N GLU A 92 10.90 -4.90 4.26
CA GLU A 92 11.28 -3.50 4.16
C GLU A 92 10.10 -2.61 4.46
N LEU A 93 10.37 -1.53 5.17
CA LEU A 93 9.37 -0.52 5.48
C LEU A 93 10.04 0.84 5.35
N THR A 94 9.44 1.72 4.56
CA THR A 94 9.91 3.09 4.39
C THR A 94 8.88 4.03 4.98
N LEU A 95 9.29 4.85 5.95
CA LEU A 95 8.41 5.83 6.58
C LEU A 95 8.93 7.23 6.29
N PRO A 96 8.04 8.19 5.99
CA PRO A 96 8.45 9.57 5.74
C PRO A 96 8.60 10.33 7.05
N TYR A 97 9.22 11.50 6.98
CA TYR A 97 9.36 12.36 8.16
C TYR A 97 8.02 12.84 8.69
N SER A 98 6.97 12.83 7.86
CA SER A 98 5.65 13.30 8.28
C SER A 98 5.00 12.39 9.31
N VAL A 99 5.41 11.13 9.40
CA VAL A 99 4.83 10.19 10.37
C VAL A 99 5.39 10.51 11.75
N THR A 100 4.50 10.90 12.67
CA THR A 100 4.87 11.27 14.04
C THR A 100 4.31 10.35 15.09
N SER A 101 3.44 9.40 14.72
CA SER A 101 2.91 8.44 15.68
C SER A 101 2.63 7.12 15.02
N ILE A 102 2.76 6.06 15.82
CA ILE A 102 2.52 4.69 15.38
C ILE A 102 1.60 4.05 16.42
N GLY A 103 0.49 3.52 15.94
CA GLY A 103 -0.53 2.96 16.81
C GLY A 103 -0.13 1.66 17.48
N VAL A 104 -0.90 1.28 18.47
CA VAL A 104 -0.68 0.04 19.23
C VAL A 104 -0.78 -1.14 18.27
N ASN A 105 0.14 -2.09 18.43
CA ASN A 105 0.17 -3.34 17.65
C ASN A 105 0.34 -3.14 16.14
N ALA A 106 0.77 -1.93 15.72
CA ALA A 106 0.83 -1.63 14.29
C ALA A 106 1.71 -2.63 13.52
N PHE A 107 2.78 -3.10 14.13
CA PHE A 107 3.72 -4.03 13.49
C PHE A 107 3.88 -5.33 14.25
N GLU A 108 2.91 -5.67 15.07
CA GLU A 108 2.98 -6.91 15.84
C GLU A 108 3.00 -8.10 14.89
N CYS A 109 3.85 -9.08 15.19
CA CYS A 109 3.96 -10.31 14.40
C CYS A 109 4.44 -10.07 12.96
N CYS A 110 5.26 -9.05 12.75
CA CYS A 110 5.83 -8.78 11.42
C CYS A 110 7.18 -9.47 11.20
N SER A 111 7.62 -10.32 12.09
CA SER A 111 8.93 -10.96 11.95
C SER A 111 8.84 -12.45 11.62
#